data_65ec371bc212c75240a0e3e476c9a01a
#
_entry.id   65ec371bc212c75240a0e3e476c9a01a
#
_cell.length_a   1.000
_cell.length_b   1.000
_cell.length_c   1.000
_cell.angle_alpha   90.00
_cell.angle_beta   90.00
_cell.angle_gamma   90.00
#
_symmetry.space_group_name_H-M   'P 1'
#
loop_
_entity.id
_entity.type
_entity.pdbx_description
1 polymer ?
#
loop_
_entity_poly.entity_id
_entity_poly.type
_entity_poly.pdbx_seq_one_letter_code
_entity_poly.pdbx_strand_id
1 'polypeptide(L)'
;YATRYIAMEYHKRDFDKANSYVSSAFYGDTIIASVILAIGVIFVLFIERFLNISPELIVSVKLLFLLVFVNFFFTTIQTVFNSTSYIKNRLDITGLVRVVGYIVEIILYLAIFKLFPPQVWYVGIVMLVVTAINFLAAIWMFHNMTPELKVERKLFSVDAVKKLVGNGIWNSINSLGITLNSGLD
;
A
#
# COMPACT_ATOMS: atom_id res chain seq x y z
N TYR A 1 -5.82 2.67 -10.67
CA TYR A 1 -6.09 3.65 -11.75
C TYR A 1 -4.84 4.40 -12.16
N ALA A 2 -4.05 4.94 -11.23
CA ALA A 2 -2.78 5.61 -11.54
C ALA A 2 -1.90 4.76 -12.46
N THR A 3 -1.71 3.49 -12.13
CA THR A 3 -0.95 2.50 -12.91
C THR A 3 -1.34 2.48 -14.39
N ARG A 4 -2.64 2.55 -14.70
CA ARG A 4 -3.12 2.54 -16.10
C ARG A 4 -2.69 3.80 -16.86
N TYR A 5 -2.80 4.98 -16.24
CA TYR A 5 -2.39 6.24 -16.87
C TYR A 5 -0.87 6.28 -17.07
N ILE A 6 -0.11 5.86 -16.07
CA ILE A 6 1.35 5.77 -16.16
C ILE A 6 1.75 4.84 -17.31
N ALA A 7 1.18 3.64 -17.38
CA ALA A 7 1.46 2.67 -18.42
C ALA A 7 1.10 3.19 -19.82
N MET A 8 -0.06 3.85 -19.95
CA MET A 8 -0.51 4.40 -21.22
C MET A 8 0.46 5.46 -21.77
N GLU A 9 0.88 6.42 -20.95
CA GLU A 9 1.79 7.48 -21.39
C GLU A 9 3.22 6.93 -21.58
N TYR A 10 3.64 5.95 -20.76
CA TYR A 10 4.92 5.27 -20.94
C TYR A 10 5.01 4.57 -22.31
N HIS A 11 3.97 3.84 -22.73
CA HIS A 11 3.95 3.15 -24.02
C HIS A 11 3.83 4.12 -25.22
N LYS A 12 3.27 5.31 -25.01
CA LYS A 12 3.33 6.40 -26.00
C LYS A 12 4.67 7.09 -26.08
N ARG A 13 5.62 6.74 -25.20
CA ARG A 13 6.92 7.39 -25.00
C ARG A 13 6.83 8.86 -24.54
N ASP A 14 5.70 9.27 -23.99
CA ASP A 14 5.52 10.58 -23.35
C ASP A 14 5.97 10.48 -21.89
N PHE A 15 7.29 10.43 -21.70
CA PHE A 15 7.88 10.25 -20.36
C PHE A 15 7.63 11.45 -19.44
N ASP A 16 7.44 12.65 -19.99
CA ASP A 16 7.13 13.84 -19.19
C ASP A 16 5.77 13.70 -18.52
N LYS A 17 4.75 13.28 -19.26
CA LYS A 17 3.42 13.01 -18.68
C LYS A 17 3.43 11.77 -17.79
N ALA A 18 4.12 10.70 -18.18
CA ALA A 18 4.25 9.50 -17.35
C ALA A 18 4.85 9.86 -15.98
N ASN A 19 5.93 10.65 -15.95
CA ASN A 19 6.59 11.13 -14.74
C ASN A 19 5.70 12.07 -13.92
N SER A 20 4.90 12.91 -14.58
CA SER A 20 3.92 13.75 -13.90
C SER A 20 2.86 12.89 -13.19
N TYR A 21 2.33 11.83 -13.82
CA TYR A 21 1.39 10.92 -13.19
C TYR A 21 2.02 10.11 -12.05
N VAL A 22 3.25 9.60 -12.22
CA VAL A 22 3.99 8.88 -11.16
C VAL A 22 4.20 9.77 -9.95
N SER A 23 4.74 10.98 -10.17
CA SER A 23 5.01 11.93 -9.09
C SER A 23 3.72 12.38 -8.41
N SER A 24 2.67 12.66 -9.18
CA SER A 24 1.38 13.08 -8.62
C SER A 24 0.69 11.97 -7.83
N ALA A 25 0.77 10.71 -8.29
CA ALA A 25 0.29 9.56 -7.54
C ALA A 25 1.09 9.37 -6.25
N PHE A 26 2.42 9.41 -6.32
CA PHE A 26 3.28 9.24 -5.15
C PHE A 26 3.01 10.28 -4.05
N TYR A 27 3.00 11.55 -4.40
CA TYR A 27 2.73 12.62 -3.42
C TYR A 27 1.27 12.60 -2.95
N GLY A 28 0.32 12.32 -3.84
CA GLY A 28 -1.09 12.17 -3.49
C GLY A 28 -1.31 11.02 -2.50
N ASP A 29 -0.79 9.84 -2.82
CA ASP A 29 -0.89 8.66 -1.95
C ASP A 29 -0.17 8.87 -0.62
N THR A 30 1.00 9.55 -0.62
CA THR A 30 1.73 9.89 0.59
C THR A 30 0.93 10.83 1.49
N ILE A 31 0.28 11.85 0.94
CA ILE A 31 -0.56 12.78 1.71
C ILE A 31 -1.76 12.03 2.31
N ILE A 32 -2.48 11.25 1.49
CA ILE A 32 -3.64 10.49 1.94
C ILE A 32 -3.24 9.49 3.04
N ALA A 33 -2.18 8.72 2.80
CA ALA A 33 -1.68 7.74 3.76
C ALA A 33 -1.22 8.39 5.08
N SER A 34 -0.59 9.58 5.00
CA SER A 34 -0.19 10.35 6.19
C SER A 34 -1.39 10.85 7.00
N VAL A 35 -2.44 11.34 6.33
CA VAL A 35 -3.67 11.75 6.99
C VAL A 35 -4.35 10.56 7.68
N ILE A 36 -4.44 9.42 6.99
CA ILE A 36 -5.03 8.20 7.56
C ILE A 36 -4.18 7.70 8.74
N LEU A 37 -2.85 7.75 8.65
CA LEU A 37 -1.96 7.39 9.74
C LEU A 37 -2.16 8.31 10.94
N ALA A 38 -2.26 9.62 10.73
CA ALA A 38 -2.50 10.59 11.80
C ALA A 38 -3.85 10.34 12.51
N ILE A 39 -4.92 10.10 11.74
CA ILE A 39 -6.24 9.72 12.28
C ILE A 39 -6.11 8.38 13.03
N GLY A 40 -5.39 7.41 12.47
CA GLY A 40 -5.15 6.11 13.09
C GLY A 40 -4.42 6.21 14.42
N VAL A 41 -3.40 7.06 14.52
CA VAL A 41 -2.69 7.32 15.79
C VAL A 41 -3.66 7.91 16.84
N ILE A 42 -4.47 8.89 16.45
CA ILE A 42 -5.49 9.46 17.35
C ILE A 42 -6.48 8.37 17.79
N PHE A 43 -6.97 7.55 16.86
CA PHE A 43 -7.86 6.43 17.19
C PHE A 43 -7.21 5.45 18.18
N VAL A 44 -5.94 5.08 17.99
CA VAL A 44 -5.19 4.18 18.87
C VAL A 44 -5.05 4.76 20.28
N LEU A 45 -4.86 6.06 20.42
CA LEU A 45 -4.80 6.72 21.73
C LEU A 45 -6.09 6.54 22.54
N PHE A 46 -7.23 6.56 21.85
CA PHE A 46 -8.57 6.47 22.46
C PHE A 46 -9.28 5.12 22.24
N ILE A 47 -8.56 4.09 21.79
CA ILE A 47 -9.14 2.79 21.40
C ILE A 47 -9.97 2.15 22.52
N GLU A 48 -9.59 2.37 23.76
CA GLU A 48 -10.29 1.88 24.96
C GLU A 48 -11.73 2.39 25.08
N ARG A 49 -12.04 3.53 24.45
CA ARG A 49 -13.41 4.10 24.44
C ARG A 49 -14.31 3.41 23.41
N PHE A 50 -13.71 2.78 22.41
CA PHE A 50 -14.44 2.17 21.29
C PHE A 50 -14.51 0.65 21.41
N LEU A 51 -13.49 0.03 22.02
CA LEU A 51 -13.38 -1.41 22.16
C LEU A 51 -13.28 -1.77 23.64
N ASN A 52 -14.07 -2.77 24.04
CA ASN A 52 -13.99 -3.34 25.38
C ASN A 52 -12.82 -4.32 25.45
N ILE A 53 -11.63 -3.83 25.83
CA ILE A 53 -10.38 -4.57 25.86
C ILE A 53 -9.99 -4.82 27.33
N SER A 54 -9.60 -6.05 27.65
CA SER A 54 -9.06 -6.36 28.98
C SER A 54 -7.82 -5.52 29.28
N PRO A 55 -7.67 -4.97 30.51
CA PRO A 55 -6.56 -4.08 30.87
C PRO A 55 -5.16 -4.63 30.52
N GLU A 56 -4.99 -5.95 30.65
CA GLU A 56 -3.74 -6.65 30.36
C GLU A 56 -3.37 -6.63 28.87
N LEU A 57 -4.35 -6.52 27.96
CA LEU A 57 -4.15 -6.57 26.53
C LEU A 57 -4.13 -5.18 25.86
N ILE A 58 -4.47 -4.12 26.58
CA ILE A 58 -4.60 -2.76 26.02
C ILE A 58 -3.34 -2.34 25.26
N VAL A 59 -2.16 -2.51 25.88
CA VAL A 59 -0.89 -2.11 25.26
C VAL A 59 -0.61 -2.92 24.02
N SER A 60 -0.82 -4.24 24.07
CA SER A 60 -0.59 -5.15 22.94
C SER A 60 -1.52 -4.82 21.77
N VAL A 61 -2.78 -4.51 22.04
CA VAL A 61 -3.77 -4.11 21.02
C VAL A 61 -3.43 -2.75 20.44
N LYS A 62 -3.07 -1.76 21.27
CA LYS A 62 -2.61 -0.45 20.78
C LYS A 62 -1.43 -0.57 19.83
N LEU A 63 -0.43 -1.36 20.21
CA LEU A 63 0.72 -1.62 19.36
C LEU A 63 0.32 -2.30 18.04
N LEU A 64 -0.54 -3.32 18.09
CA LEU A 64 -1.03 -3.97 16.88
C LEU A 64 -1.67 -2.96 15.93
N PHE A 65 -2.63 -2.17 16.39
CA PHE A 65 -3.32 -1.20 15.54
C PHE A 65 -2.37 -0.13 15.00
N LEU A 66 -1.41 0.35 15.80
CA LEU A 66 -0.40 1.29 15.33
C LEU A 66 0.41 0.67 14.17
N LEU A 67 0.88 -0.57 14.34
CA LEU A 67 1.63 -1.29 13.31
C LEU A 67 0.79 -1.52 12.05
N VAL A 68 -0.50 -1.78 12.18
CA VAL A 68 -1.44 -1.90 11.04
C VAL A 68 -1.56 -0.58 10.27
N PHE A 69 -1.68 0.57 10.95
CA PHE A 69 -1.73 1.87 10.28
C PHE A 69 -0.39 2.21 9.59
N VAL A 70 0.74 1.89 10.23
CA VAL A 70 2.07 2.04 9.60
C VAL A 70 2.20 1.13 8.39
N ASN A 71 1.72 -0.11 8.48
CA ASN A 71 1.69 -1.04 7.35
C ASN A 71 0.83 -0.51 6.19
N PHE A 72 -0.34 0.05 6.50
CA PHE A 72 -1.21 0.68 5.50
C PHE A 72 -0.51 1.85 4.80
N PHE A 73 0.24 2.66 5.53
CA PHE A 73 1.03 3.77 4.97
C PHE A 73 2.02 3.26 3.91
N PHE A 74 2.83 2.26 4.23
CA PHE A 74 3.81 1.71 3.28
C PHE A 74 3.16 0.99 2.10
N THR A 75 2.11 0.20 2.33
CA THR A 75 1.40 -0.49 1.24
C THR A 75 0.74 0.47 0.27
N THR A 76 0.21 1.60 0.75
CA THR A 76 -0.39 2.62 -0.11
C THR A 76 0.66 3.22 -1.03
N ILE A 77 1.82 3.64 -0.51
CA ILE A 77 2.91 4.21 -1.32
C ILE A 77 3.48 3.17 -2.30
N GLN A 78 3.56 1.90 -1.89
CA GLN A 78 4.05 0.81 -2.72
C GLN A 78 3.27 0.66 -4.03
N THR A 79 1.96 0.99 -4.05
CA THR A 79 1.11 0.84 -5.23
C THR A 79 1.65 1.58 -6.44
N VAL A 80 2.30 2.72 -6.23
CA VAL A 80 2.89 3.55 -7.30
C VAL A 80 4.06 2.82 -7.96
N PHE A 81 4.94 2.22 -7.17
CA PHE A 81 6.10 1.47 -7.68
C PHE A 81 5.70 0.17 -8.36
N ASN A 82 4.61 -0.45 -7.95
CA ASN A 82 4.05 -1.64 -8.59
C ASN A 82 3.56 -1.38 -10.03
N SER A 83 3.42 -0.11 -10.46
CA SER A 83 3.08 0.24 -11.85
C SER A 83 4.07 -0.35 -12.86
N THR A 84 5.33 -0.52 -12.48
CA THR A 84 6.39 -1.12 -13.31
C THR A 84 6.03 -2.52 -13.80
N SER A 85 5.46 -3.35 -12.93
CA SER A 85 5.05 -4.72 -13.28
C SER A 85 4.03 -4.75 -14.40
N TYR A 86 3.10 -3.80 -14.42
CA TYR A 86 2.10 -3.65 -15.48
C TYR A 86 2.72 -3.09 -16.76
N ILE A 87 3.60 -2.08 -16.65
CA ILE A 87 4.27 -1.45 -17.79
C ILE A 87 5.12 -2.48 -18.55
N LYS A 88 5.86 -3.30 -17.83
CA LYS A 88 6.78 -4.30 -18.40
C LYS A 88 6.13 -5.68 -18.60
N ASN A 89 4.83 -5.81 -18.28
CA ASN A 89 4.10 -7.08 -18.31
C ASN A 89 4.83 -8.21 -17.53
N ARG A 90 5.39 -7.86 -16.36
CA ARG A 90 6.16 -8.76 -15.49
C ARG A 90 5.43 -8.98 -14.15
N LEU A 91 4.14 -9.33 -14.25
CA LEU A 91 3.34 -9.71 -13.08
C LEU A 91 3.83 -11.00 -12.42
N ASP A 92 4.56 -11.83 -13.17
CA ASP A 92 5.26 -13.02 -12.69
C ASP A 92 6.22 -12.69 -11.54
N ILE A 93 7.04 -11.65 -11.68
CA ILE A 93 7.99 -11.23 -10.65
C ILE A 93 7.25 -10.77 -9.39
N THR A 94 6.23 -9.94 -9.55
CA THR A 94 5.43 -9.48 -8.40
C THR A 94 4.72 -10.65 -7.71
N GLY A 95 4.25 -11.63 -8.48
CA GLY A 95 3.67 -12.86 -7.95
C GLY A 95 4.69 -13.67 -7.14
N LEU A 96 5.90 -13.86 -7.67
CA LEU A 96 6.98 -14.56 -6.96
C LEU A 96 7.37 -13.83 -5.66
N VAL A 97 7.53 -12.51 -5.68
CA VAL A 97 7.84 -11.72 -4.48
C VAL A 97 6.77 -11.91 -3.40
N ARG A 98 5.48 -11.91 -3.79
CA ARG A 98 4.37 -12.18 -2.86
C ARG A 98 4.44 -13.58 -2.26
N VAL A 99 4.70 -14.60 -3.08
CA VAL A 99 4.84 -15.99 -2.61
C VAL A 99 6.00 -16.10 -1.61
N VAL A 100 7.15 -15.51 -1.92
CA VAL A 100 8.28 -15.44 -0.98
C VAL A 100 7.87 -14.71 0.30
N GLY A 101 7.15 -13.60 0.18
CA GLY A 101 6.61 -12.87 1.33
C GLY A 101 5.74 -13.75 2.23
N TYR A 102 4.81 -14.52 1.67
CA TYR A 102 3.95 -15.44 2.44
C TYR A 102 4.75 -16.56 3.11
N ILE A 103 5.77 -17.10 2.43
CA ILE A 103 6.65 -18.12 3.04
C ILE A 103 7.39 -17.53 4.24
N VAL A 104 7.96 -16.33 4.09
CA VAL A 104 8.63 -15.61 5.19
C VAL A 104 7.65 -15.32 6.32
N GLU A 105 6.43 -14.91 6.01
CA GLU A 105 5.36 -14.65 6.99
C GLU A 105 5.08 -15.87 7.85
N ILE A 106 4.87 -17.04 7.21
CA ILE A 106 4.62 -18.32 7.92
C ILE A 106 5.82 -18.68 8.80
N ILE A 107 7.04 -18.59 8.27
CA ILE A 107 8.25 -18.90 9.04
C ILE A 107 8.39 -17.99 10.27
N LEU A 108 8.14 -16.69 10.09
CA LEU A 108 8.21 -15.71 11.18
C LEU A 108 7.15 -15.98 12.25
N TYR A 109 5.90 -16.30 11.87
CA TYR A 109 4.87 -16.67 12.85
C TYR A 109 5.27 -17.91 13.64
N LEU A 110 5.71 -18.98 12.96
CA LEU A 110 6.14 -20.19 13.62
C LEU A 110 7.33 -19.96 14.57
N ALA A 111 8.30 -19.15 14.13
CA ALA A 111 9.47 -18.82 14.93
C ALA A 111 9.10 -17.99 16.18
N ILE A 112 8.33 -16.92 15.99
CA ILE A 112 7.99 -15.99 17.06
C ILE A 112 7.13 -16.69 18.12
N PHE A 113 6.06 -17.40 17.72
CA PHE A 113 5.16 -18.06 18.67
C PHE A 113 5.78 -19.29 19.34
N LYS A 114 6.86 -19.88 18.77
CA LYS A 114 7.61 -20.95 19.40
C LYS A 114 8.64 -20.42 20.42
N LEU A 115 9.25 -19.27 20.16
CA LEU A 115 10.37 -18.75 20.93
C LEU A 115 9.96 -17.77 22.03
N PHE A 116 8.82 -17.09 21.86
CA PHE A 116 8.37 -16.02 22.76
C PHE A 116 6.95 -16.28 23.27
N PRO A 117 6.59 -15.76 24.46
CA PRO A 117 5.21 -15.76 24.95
C PRO A 117 4.28 -15.10 23.93
N PRO A 118 3.10 -15.67 23.66
CA PRO A 118 2.20 -15.16 22.63
C PRO A 118 1.72 -13.74 22.94
N GLN A 119 1.97 -12.82 22.00
CA GLN A 119 1.54 -11.43 22.06
C GLN A 119 0.85 -11.05 20.75
N VAL A 120 -0.27 -10.34 20.85
CA VAL A 120 -1.09 -9.98 19.68
C VAL A 120 -0.34 -9.06 18.69
N TRP A 121 0.49 -8.17 19.18
CA TRP A 121 1.24 -7.21 18.35
C TRP A 121 2.34 -7.82 17.49
N TYR A 122 2.74 -9.08 17.75
CA TYR A 122 3.67 -9.81 16.87
C TYR A 122 3.13 -9.93 15.44
N VAL A 123 1.80 -10.06 15.30
CA VAL A 123 1.15 -10.07 13.99
C VAL A 123 1.49 -8.80 13.20
N GLY A 124 1.41 -7.64 13.84
CA GLY A 124 1.75 -6.36 13.22
C GLY A 124 3.22 -6.26 12.79
N ILE A 125 4.16 -6.80 13.60
CA ILE A 125 5.57 -6.84 13.21
C ILE A 125 5.78 -7.71 11.98
N VAL A 126 5.24 -8.92 11.97
CA VAL A 126 5.39 -9.83 10.84
C VAL A 126 4.83 -9.20 9.56
N MET A 127 3.64 -8.58 9.64
CA MET A 127 3.07 -7.82 8.52
C MET A 127 4.02 -6.73 8.01
N LEU A 128 4.65 -5.95 8.89
CA LEU A 128 5.59 -4.90 8.50
C LEU A 128 6.85 -5.47 7.84
N VAL A 129 7.39 -6.57 8.33
CA VAL A 129 8.56 -7.22 7.71
C VAL A 129 8.23 -7.66 6.29
N VAL A 130 7.09 -8.32 6.09
CA VAL A 130 6.64 -8.76 4.75
C VAL A 130 6.39 -7.56 3.84
N THR A 131 5.76 -6.51 4.37
CA THR A 131 5.54 -5.27 3.62
C THR A 131 6.86 -4.60 3.24
N ALA A 132 7.86 -4.59 4.14
CA ALA A 132 9.18 -4.04 3.81
C ALA A 132 9.86 -4.83 2.67
N ILE A 133 9.78 -6.15 2.67
CA ILE A 133 10.30 -7.00 1.58
C ILE A 133 9.61 -6.64 0.25
N ASN A 134 8.28 -6.60 0.24
CA ASN A 134 7.51 -6.26 -0.96
C ASN A 134 7.79 -4.83 -1.44
N PHE A 135 7.91 -3.87 -0.51
CA PHE A 135 8.19 -2.47 -0.81
C PHE A 135 9.59 -2.29 -1.44
N LEU A 136 10.61 -2.91 -0.85
CA LEU A 136 11.98 -2.88 -1.38
C LEU A 136 12.06 -3.53 -2.76
N ALA A 137 11.39 -4.67 -2.95
CA ALA A 137 11.30 -5.31 -4.26
C ALA A 137 10.60 -4.41 -5.29
N ALA A 138 9.52 -3.72 -4.93
CA ALA A 138 8.82 -2.81 -5.82
C ALA A 138 9.70 -1.61 -6.22
N ILE A 139 10.44 -1.01 -5.27
CA ILE A 139 11.40 0.06 -5.54
C ILE A 139 12.52 -0.45 -6.45
N TRP A 140 13.08 -1.63 -6.18
CA TRP A 140 14.12 -2.23 -7.01
C TRP A 140 13.63 -2.44 -8.45
N MET A 141 12.42 -2.98 -8.62
CA MET A 141 11.82 -3.15 -9.95
C MET A 141 11.62 -1.81 -10.65
N PHE A 142 11.13 -0.79 -9.93
CA PHE A 142 10.90 0.54 -10.47
C PHE A 142 12.19 1.15 -11.02
N HIS A 143 13.28 1.10 -10.27
CA HIS A 143 14.56 1.68 -10.69
C HIS A 143 15.23 0.89 -11.83
N ASN A 144 15.16 -0.45 -11.80
CA ASN A 144 15.90 -1.27 -12.76
C ASN A 144 15.12 -1.54 -14.06
N MET A 145 13.79 -1.58 -14.01
CA MET A 145 12.97 -1.95 -15.16
C MET A 145 12.34 -0.75 -15.86
N THR A 146 12.18 0.37 -15.16
CA THR A 146 11.63 1.61 -15.71
C THR A 146 12.50 2.82 -15.35
N PRO A 147 13.79 2.84 -15.76
CA PRO A 147 14.73 3.91 -15.39
C PRO A 147 14.32 5.29 -15.93
N GLU A 148 13.42 5.33 -16.92
CA GLU A 148 12.85 6.55 -17.48
C GLU A 148 11.84 7.23 -16.54
N LEU A 149 11.27 6.44 -15.60
CA LEU A 149 10.31 6.95 -14.63
C LEU A 149 11.03 7.52 -13.41
N LYS A 150 10.59 8.69 -12.98
CA LYS A 150 11.16 9.42 -11.85
C LYS A 150 10.06 9.98 -10.96
N VAL A 151 10.32 9.96 -9.65
CA VAL A 151 9.48 10.64 -8.66
C VAL A 151 10.17 11.95 -8.29
N GLU A 152 9.67 13.07 -8.77
CA GLU A 152 10.24 14.39 -8.48
C GLU A 152 9.12 15.37 -8.10
N ARG A 153 9.37 16.17 -7.04
CA ARG A 153 8.38 17.14 -6.56
C ARG A 153 7.98 18.17 -7.62
N LYS A 154 8.92 18.58 -8.46
CA LYS A 154 8.65 19.55 -9.55
C LYS A 154 7.70 19.03 -10.63
N LEU A 155 7.54 17.72 -10.75
CA LEU A 155 6.66 17.05 -11.71
C LEU A 155 5.25 16.80 -11.16
N PHE A 156 5.01 17.15 -9.90
CA PHE A 156 3.69 17.09 -9.30
C PHE A 156 2.72 18.04 -10.00
N SER A 157 1.56 17.54 -10.38
CA SER A 157 0.50 18.29 -11.05
C SER A 157 -0.84 18.05 -10.37
N VAL A 158 -1.49 19.15 -9.95
CA VAL A 158 -2.83 19.08 -9.35
C VAL A 158 -3.86 18.55 -10.37
N ASP A 159 -3.69 18.88 -11.65
CA ASP A 159 -4.59 18.37 -12.70
C ASP A 159 -4.44 16.89 -12.92
N ALA A 160 -3.20 16.35 -12.80
CA ALA A 160 -2.96 14.91 -12.80
C ALA A 160 -3.67 14.25 -11.60
N VAL A 161 -3.54 14.82 -10.39
CA VAL A 161 -4.23 14.31 -9.19
C VAL A 161 -5.75 14.32 -9.38
N LYS A 162 -6.34 15.43 -9.83
CA LYS A 162 -7.79 15.53 -10.10
C LYS A 162 -8.27 14.45 -11.07
N LYS A 163 -7.51 14.20 -12.12
CA LYS A 163 -7.83 13.18 -13.12
C LYS A 163 -7.73 11.77 -12.54
N LEU A 164 -6.70 11.49 -11.75
CA LEU A 164 -6.51 10.20 -11.09
C LEU A 164 -7.61 9.92 -10.06
N VAL A 165 -7.90 10.88 -9.20
CA VAL A 165 -8.91 10.78 -8.13
C VAL A 165 -10.31 10.71 -8.73
N GLY A 166 -10.67 11.59 -9.69
CA GLY A 166 -11.99 11.60 -10.30
C GLY A 166 -12.34 10.25 -10.96
N ASN A 167 -11.42 9.69 -11.73
CA ASN A 167 -11.63 8.39 -12.35
C ASN A 167 -11.56 7.23 -11.32
N GLY A 168 -10.76 7.37 -10.26
CA GLY A 168 -10.69 6.40 -9.17
C GLY A 168 -12.00 6.31 -8.39
N ILE A 169 -12.58 7.45 -7.99
CA ILE A 169 -13.87 7.53 -7.28
C ILE A 169 -14.98 6.91 -8.13
N TRP A 170 -15.06 7.28 -9.42
CA TRP A 170 -16.09 6.75 -10.32
C TRP A 170 -16.01 5.23 -10.44
N ASN A 171 -14.81 4.68 -10.54
CA ASN A 171 -14.64 3.23 -10.58
C ASN A 171 -14.97 2.55 -9.25
N SER A 172 -14.65 3.19 -8.12
CA SER A 172 -15.00 2.65 -6.80
C SER A 172 -16.52 2.59 -6.61
N ILE A 173 -17.24 3.62 -7.05
CA ILE A 173 -18.71 3.63 -7.05
C ILE A 173 -19.27 2.51 -7.94
N ASN A 174 -18.71 2.34 -9.14
CA ASN A 174 -19.12 1.28 -10.04
C ASN A 174 -18.85 -0.13 -9.46
N SER A 175 -17.68 -0.32 -8.84
CA SER A 175 -17.32 -1.58 -8.17
C SER A 175 -18.23 -1.89 -6.99
N LEU A 176 -18.60 -0.88 -6.19
CA LEU A 176 -19.58 -1.02 -5.12
C LEU A 176 -20.95 -1.41 -5.68
N GLY A 177 -21.38 -0.78 -6.79
CA GLY A 177 -22.63 -1.14 -7.46
C GLY A 177 -22.65 -2.61 -7.93
N ILE A 178 -21.55 -3.08 -8.53
CA ILE A 178 -21.42 -4.48 -8.96
C ILE A 178 -21.44 -5.43 -7.76
N THR A 179 -20.68 -5.10 -6.69
CA THR A 179 -20.62 -5.94 -5.48
C THR A 179 -21.97 -6.02 -4.77
N LEU A 180 -22.69 -4.92 -4.69
CA LEU A 180 -24.05 -4.91 -4.12
C LEU A 180 -25.03 -5.72 -4.98
N ASN A 181 -24.93 -5.60 -6.29
CA ASN A 181 -25.80 -6.35 -7.21
C ASN A 181 -25.52 -7.86 -7.15
N SER A 182 -24.25 -8.27 -7.13
CA SER A 182 -23.85 -9.68 -7.04
C SER A 182 -23.99 -10.29 -5.64
N GLY A 183 -24.11 -9.47 -4.61
CA GLY A 183 -24.34 -9.95 -3.23
C GLY A 183 -25.82 -10.03 -2.83
N LEU A 184 -26.75 -9.63 -3.73
CA LEU A 184 -28.19 -9.72 -3.55
C LEU A 184 -28.81 -10.94 -4.25
N ASP A 185 -28.04 -11.64 -5.08
CA ASP A 185 -28.39 -12.91 -5.72
C ASP A 185 -27.93 -14.09 -4.84
#